data_01bd3d98d3a1d5ec82d69b7e1b9cd71a
#
_entry.id   01bd3d98d3a1d5ec82d69b7e1b9cd71a
#
_cell.length_a   1.000
_cell.length_b   1.000
_cell.length_c   1.000
_cell.angle_alpha   90.00
_cell.angle_beta   90.00
_cell.angle_gamma   90.00
#
_symmetry.space_group_name_H-M   'P 1'
#
loop_
_entity.id
_entity.type
_entity.pdbx_description
1 polymer ?
#
loop_
_entity_poly.entity_id
_entity_poly.type
_entity_poly.pdbx_seq_one_letter_code
_entity_poly.pdbx_strand_id
1 'polypeptide(L)'
;MNILTLDFETYYDQKYSLSKITTEEYVRSDLFEAIGVSVQVNDGTPEWFTGTMQEIGNWLKRYPWHDAMLVAHNALFDATILSWRFDIHPKV
;
A
#
# COMPACT_ATOMS: atom_id res chain seq x y z
N MET A 1 16.47 12.53 2.34
CA MET A 1 15.46 11.55 1.88
C MET A 1 14.53 11.22 3.02
N ASN A 2 13.23 11.21 2.76
CA ASN A 2 12.24 10.84 3.76
C ASN A 2 12.14 9.31 3.88
N ILE A 3 11.76 8.84 5.07
CA ILE A 3 11.42 7.44 5.29
C ILE A 3 9.91 7.38 5.48
N LEU A 4 9.22 6.68 4.58
CA LEU A 4 7.78 6.50 4.66
C LEU A 4 7.49 5.04 5.03
N THR A 5 6.90 4.85 6.21
CA THR A 5 6.49 3.52 6.68
C THR A 5 5.05 3.31 6.29
N LEU A 6 4.78 2.23 5.56
CA LEU A 6 3.49 1.98 4.92
C LEU A 6 2.94 0.62 5.33
N ASP A 7 1.63 0.56 5.54
CA ASP A 7 0.94 -0.70 5.83
C ASP A 7 -0.47 -0.64 5.26
N PHE A 8 -0.77 -1.55 4.31
CA PHE A 8 -2.11 -1.68 3.74
C PHE A 8 -2.91 -2.75 4.47
N GLU A 9 -4.18 -2.48 4.70
CA GLU A 9 -5.17 -3.48 5.09
C GLU A 9 -6.04 -3.78 3.87
N THR A 10 -6.17 -5.06 3.49
CA THR A 10 -6.83 -5.47 2.26
C THR A 10 -7.84 -6.58 2.51
N TYR A 11 -8.80 -6.70 1.58
CA TYR A 11 -9.79 -7.78 1.62
C TYR A 11 -9.15 -9.14 1.37
N TYR A 12 -9.58 -10.14 2.11
CA TYR A 12 -9.22 -11.53 1.88
C TYR A 12 -10.35 -12.46 2.33
N ASP A 13 -10.32 -13.70 1.82
CA ASP A 13 -11.23 -14.75 2.25
C ASP A 13 -10.50 -16.10 2.18
N GLN A 14 -11.23 -17.21 2.41
CA GLN A 14 -10.63 -18.55 2.47
C GLN A 14 -9.97 -18.98 1.15
N LYS A 15 -10.43 -18.47 0.02
CA LYS A 15 -9.90 -18.81 -1.31
C LYS A 15 -8.97 -17.72 -1.84
N TYR A 16 -9.22 -16.47 -1.47
CA TYR A 16 -8.47 -15.31 -1.92
C TYR A 16 -7.60 -14.79 -0.79
N SER A 17 -6.38 -15.29 -0.71
CA SER A 17 -5.42 -14.89 0.32
C SER A 17 -3.99 -15.15 -0.13
N LEU A 18 -3.03 -14.50 0.50
CA LEU A 18 -1.61 -14.68 0.19
C LEU A 18 -1.10 -16.08 0.51
N SER A 19 -1.82 -16.84 1.33
CA SER A 19 -1.47 -18.25 1.60
C SER A 19 -1.94 -19.18 0.49
N LYS A 20 -2.81 -18.74 -0.41
CA LYS A 20 -3.41 -19.54 -1.48
C LYS A 20 -2.92 -19.17 -2.86
N ILE A 21 -2.60 -17.90 -3.08
CA ILE A 21 -2.17 -17.39 -4.38
C ILE A 21 -0.93 -16.52 -4.21
N THR A 22 -0.24 -16.23 -5.31
CA THR A 22 0.95 -15.37 -5.25
C THR A 22 0.58 -13.92 -4.99
N THR A 23 1.56 -13.12 -4.55
CA THR A 23 1.37 -11.68 -4.38
C THR A 23 0.89 -11.04 -5.67
N GLU A 24 1.49 -11.40 -6.82
CA GLU A 24 1.10 -10.86 -8.11
C GLU A 24 -0.35 -11.16 -8.44
N GLU A 25 -0.77 -12.43 -8.30
CA GLU A 25 -2.16 -12.83 -8.54
C GLU A 25 -3.11 -12.10 -7.61
N TYR A 26 -2.73 -11.96 -6.34
CA TYR A 26 -3.54 -11.30 -5.34
C TYR A 26 -3.79 -9.82 -5.70
N VAL A 27 -2.73 -9.08 -6.01
CA VAL A 27 -2.83 -7.65 -6.27
C VAL A 27 -3.51 -7.35 -7.61
N ARG A 28 -3.35 -8.21 -8.60
CA ARG A 28 -3.97 -8.03 -9.93
C ARG A 28 -5.41 -8.52 -10.03
N SER A 29 -5.86 -9.30 -9.07
CA SER A 29 -7.21 -9.87 -9.09
C SER A 29 -8.29 -8.80 -9.07
N ASP A 30 -9.42 -9.08 -9.72
CA ASP A 30 -10.62 -8.24 -9.63
C ASP A 30 -11.19 -8.21 -8.21
N LEU A 31 -10.81 -9.17 -7.37
CA LEU A 31 -11.23 -9.21 -5.97
C LEU A 31 -10.41 -8.28 -5.08
N PHE A 32 -9.30 -7.73 -5.59
CA PHE A 32 -8.45 -6.87 -4.78
C PHE A 32 -9.21 -5.64 -4.30
N GLU A 33 -9.10 -5.37 -3.01
CA GLU A 33 -9.69 -4.17 -2.40
C GLU A 33 -8.79 -3.73 -1.24
N ALA A 34 -8.31 -2.51 -1.30
CA ALA A 34 -7.65 -1.88 -0.16
C ALA A 34 -8.73 -1.31 0.75
N ILE A 35 -8.77 -1.79 1.99
CA ILE A 35 -9.75 -1.34 2.99
C ILE A 35 -9.25 -0.05 3.65
N GLY A 36 -7.96 0.02 3.90
CA GLY A 36 -7.34 1.19 4.52
C GLY A 36 -5.83 1.11 4.43
N VAL A 37 -5.18 2.18 4.83
CA VAL A 37 -3.74 2.28 4.76
C VAL A 37 -3.23 3.20 5.87
N SER A 38 -2.08 2.83 6.45
CA SER A 38 -1.37 3.64 7.43
C SER A 38 -0.06 4.14 6.81
N VAL A 39 0.25 5.41 7.00
CA VAL A 39 1.52 6.00 6.57
C VAL A 39 2.13 6.78 7.72
N GLN A 40 3.40 6.55 7.98
CA GLN A 40 4.18 7.33 8.94
C GLN A 40 5.34 7.99 8.20
N VAL A 41 5.45 9.31 8.33
CA VAL A 41 6.55 10.07 7.73
C VAL A 41 7.66 10.21 8.78
N ASN A 42 8.82 9.63 8.50
CA ASN A 42 9.98 9.63 9.40
C ASN A 42 9.57 9.15 10.81
N ASP A 43 9.82 9.93 11.85
CA ASP A 43 9.46 9.60 13.23
C ASP A 43 8.16 10.26 13.68
N GLY A 44 7.37 10.77 12.74
CA GLY A 44 6.11 11.45 13.05
C GLY A 44 5.01 10.50 13.50
N THR A 45 3.84 11.06 13.75
CA THR A 45 2.66 10.27 14.15
C THR A 45 2.12 9.53 12.91
N PRO A 46 1.89 8.22 12.99
CA PRO A 46 1.25 7.50 11.90
C PRO A 46 -0.14 8.05 11.61
N GLU A 47 -0.48 8.13 10.33
CA GLU A 47 -1.81 8.55 9.88
C GLU A 47 -2.51 7.35 9.25
N TRP A 48 -3.80 7.22 9.50
CA TRP A 48 -4.64 6.15 8.97
C TRP A 48 -5.73 6.74 8.09
N PHE A 49 -5.97 6.11 6.94
CA PHE A 49 -7.03 6.52 6.03
C PHE A 49 -7.78 5.31 5.49
N THR A 50 -9.09 5.44 5.40
CA THR A 50 -9.98 4.43 4.81
C THR A 50 -10.96 5.12 3.87
N GLY A 51 -11.36 4.44 2.81
CA GLY A 51 -12.27 4.99 1.81
C GLY A 51 -12.29 4.11 0.57
N THR A 52 -12.79 4.65 -0.53
CA THR A 52 -12.77 3.96 -1.81
C THR A 52 -11.33 3.87 -2.34
N MET A 53 -11.10 3.01 -3.34
CA MET A 53 -9.78 2.92 -3.98
C MET A 53 -9.34 4.27 -4.53
N GLN A 54 -10.24 5.03 -5.12
CA GLN A 54 -9.92 6.36 -5.64
C GLN A 54 -9.55 7.33 -4.52
N GLU A 55 -10.30 7.33 -3.44
CA GLU A 55 -10.02 8.20 -2.29
C GLU A 55 -8.68 7.85 -1.64
N ILE A 56 -8.40 6.57 -1.48
CA ILE A 56 -7.11 6.11 -0.94
C ILE A 56 -5.97 6.57 -1.86
N GLY A 57 -6.13 6.41 -3.17
CA GLY A 57 -5.12 6.84 -4.13
C GLY A 57 -4.84 8.33 -4.05
N ASN A 58 -5.89 9.14 -3.97
CA ASN A 58 -5.74 10.59 -3.85
C ASN A 58 -5.06 10.99 -2.54
N TRP A 59 -5.40 10.32 -1.45
CA TRP A 59 -4.79 10.57 -0.15
C TRP A 59 -3.31 10.22 -0.14
N LEU A 60 -2.94 9.06 -0.73
CA LEU A 60 -1.56 8.61 -0.82
C LEU A 60 -0.68 9.59 -1.61
N LYS A 61 -1.22 10.20 -2.67
CA LYS A 61 -0.46 11.13 -3.52
C LYS A 61 -0.01 12.40 -2.80
N ARG A 62 -0.51 12.66 -1.60
CA ARG A 62 -0.09 13.79 -0.78
C ARG A 62 1.30 13.61 -0.18
N TYR A 63 1.84 12.39 -0.18
CA TYR A 63 3.14 12.07 0.43
C TYR A 63 4.27 12.18 -0.60
N PRO A 64 5.51 12.49 -0.15
CA PRO A 64 6.64 12.71 -1.05
C PRO A 64 7.33 11.40 -1.48
N TRP A 65 6.62 10.52 -2.15
CA TRP A 65 7.15 9.20 -2.56
C TRP A 65 8.38 9.30 -3.44
N HIS A 66 8.46 10.33 -4.30
CA HIS A 66 9.58 10.54 -5.21
C HIS A 66 10.91 10.83 -4.50
N ASP A 67 10.85 11.21 -3.23
CA ASP A 67 12.02 11.48 -2.39
C ASP A 67 11.92 10.68 -1.09
N ALA A 68 11.58 9.40 -1.21
CA ALA A 68 11.35 8.56 -0.05
C ALA A 68 11.90 7.16 -0.21
N MET A 69 12.34 6.60 0.91
CA MET A 69 12.58 5.18 1.06
C MET A 69 11.33 4.57 1.67
N LEU A 70 10.80 3.53 1.02
CA LEU A 70 9.65 2.80 1.53
C LEU A 70 10.11 1.78 2.57
N VAL A 71 9.45 1.78 3.72
CA VAL A 71 9.64 0.75 4.75
C VAL A 71 8.26 0.14 5.02
N ALA A 72 8.20 -1.18 5.06
CA ALA A 72 6.95 -1.89 5.31
C ALA A 72 7.25 -3.25 5.94
N HIS A 73 6.29 -3.77 6.71
CA HIS A 73 6.42 -5.09 7.33
C HIS A 73 6.52 -6.19 6.26
N ASN A 74 5.70 -6.08 5.21
CA ASN A 74 5.77 -6.95 4.04
C ASN A 74 6.04 -6.08 2.81
N ALA A 75 7.31 -5.70 2.63
CA ALA A 75 7.69 -4.69 1.64
C ALA A 75 7.30 -5.07 0.21
N LEU A 76 7.46 -6.34 -0.17
CA LEU A 76 7.07 -6.78 -1.51
C LEU A 76 5.57 -6.57 -1.75
N PHE A 77 4.75 -6.94 -0.79
CA PHE A 77 3.30 -6.82 -0.89
C PHE A 77 2.88 -5.36 -0.99
N ASP A 78 3.33 -4.53 -0.05
CA ASP A 78 2.94 -3.12 -0.01
C ASP A 78 3.48 -2.32 -1.20
N ALA A 79 4.71 -2.59 -1.62
CA ALA A 79 5.30 -1.93 -2.79
C ALA A 79 4.55 -2.31 -4.07
N THR A 80 4.15 -3.57 -4.20
CA THR A 80 3.39 -4.04 -5.36
C THR A 80 2.03 -3.34 -5.45
N ILE A 81 1.35 -3.19 -4.32
CA ILE A 81 0.07 -2.46 -4.28
C ILE A 81 0.26 -1.01 -4.72
N LEU A 82 1.25 -0.31 -4.14
CA LEU A 82 1.54 1.07 -4.52
C LEU A 82 1.77 1.22 -6.01
N SER A 83 2.61 0.34 -6.58
CA SER A 83 2.99 0.43 -7.99
C SER A 83 1.84 0.07 -8.92
N TRP A 84 1.19 -1.09 -8.69
CA TRP A 84 0.23 -1.64 -9.65
C TRP A 84 -1.18 -1.09 -9.51
N ARG A 85 -1.57 -0.71 -8.31
CA ARG A 85 -2.93 -0.22 -8.07
C ARG A 85 -3.03 1.29 -7.98
N PHE A 86 -1.94 1.96 -7.62
CA PHE A 86 -1.97 3.40 -7.41
C PHE A 86 -0.95 4.16 -8.26
N ASP A 87 -0.12 3.46 -9.02
CA ASP A 87 0.91 4.05 -9.87
C ASP A 87 1.83 5.02 -9.09
N ILE A 88 2.21 4.60 -7.90
CA ILE A 88 3.11 5.35 -7.03
C ILE A 88 4.42 4.57 -6.90
N HIS A 89 5.54 5.24 -7.19
CA HIS A 89 6.86 4.61 -7.22
C HIS A 89 7.81 5.34 -6.28
N PRO A 90 8.05 4.81 -5.05
CA PRO A 90 9.05 5.39 -4.16
C PRO A 90 10.43 5.36 -4.79
N LYS A 91 11.31 6.26 -4.35
CA LYS A 91 12.66 6.34 -4.88
C LYS A 91 13.48 5.08 -4.54
N VAL A 92 13.26 4.51 -3.37
CA VAL A 92 14.00 3.32 -2.91
C VAL A 92 13.05 2.28 -2.34
#